data_b2c3820a7950f88f1d7adf3fee6606a7
#
_entry.id   b2c3820a7950f88f1d7adf3fee6606a7
#
_cell.length_a   1.000
_cell.length_b   1.000
_cell.length_c   1.000
_cell.angle_alpha   90.00
_cell.angle_beta   90.00
_cell.angle_gamma   90.00
#
_symmetry.space_group_name_H-M   'P 1'
#
loop_
_entity.id
_entity.type
_entity.pdbx_description
1 polymer ?
#
loop_
_entity_poly.entity_id
_entity_poly.type
_entity_poly.pdbx_seq_one_letter_code
_entity_poly.pdbx_strand_id
1 'polypeptide(L)' 'MNASPTRRLLARIPVGSTAVVARVSGARPVVRRLLEMGLVPGTPVTVHREAPLGDPVELRVRNYALSIRRADALGIEVE' A
#
# COMPACT_ATOMS: atom_id res chain seq x y z
N MET A 1 -4.46 -3.19 -27.37
CA MET A 1 -4.39 -3.12 -26.64
C MET A 1 -4.51 -2.58 -25.82
N ASN A 2 -4.92 -2.40 -25.61
CA ASN A 2 -4.95 -1.78 -24.72
C ASN A 2 -4.31 -1.78 -23.84
N ALA A 3 -4.00 -1.20 -23.74
CA ALA A 3 -3.11 -1.33 -22.65
C ALA A 3 -3.74 -0.84 -21.39
N SER A 4 -3.86 -1.69 -20.44
CA SER A 4 -4.23 -1.26 -19.12
C SER A 4 -3.20 -0.26 -18.66
N PRO A 5 -3.60 0.80 -17.97
CA PRO A 5 -2.61 1.65 -17.33
C PRO A 5 -1.75 0.78 -16.41
N THR A 6 -0.46 0.96 -16.50
CA THR A 6 0.44 0.27 -15.61
C THR A 6 0.20 0.79 -14.19
N ARG A 7 -0.14 -0.10 -13.29
CA ARG A 7 -0.30 0.27 -11.89
C ARG A 7 0.98 0.02 -11.14
N ARG A 8 1.25 0.91 -10.21
CA ARG A 8 2.44 0.79 -9.39
C ARG A 8 2.10 -0.01 -8.14
N LEU A 9 3.12 -0.57 -7.52
CA LEU A 9 2.96 -1.25 -6.24
C LEU A 9 3.28 -0.28 -5.12
N LEU A 10 2.53 -0.37 -4.04
CA LEU A 10 2.76 0.50 -2.88
C LEU A 10 4.19 0.36 -2.38
N ALA A 11 4.73 -0.86 -2.45
CA ALA A 11 6.10 -1.12 -1.99
C ALA A 11 7.15 -0.33 -2.76
N ARG A 12 6.80 0.22 -3.92
CA ARG A 12 7.74 0.95 -4.78
C ARG A 12 7.46 2.45 -4.81
N ILE A 13 6.50 2.91 -4.02
CA ILE A 13 6.21 4.34 -3.94
C ILE A 13 7.26 4.99 -3.04
N PRO A 14 7.86 6.10 -3.49
CA PRO A 14 8.89 6.77 -2.68
C PRO A 14 8.33 7.31 -1.36
N VAL A 15 9.19 7.33 -0.36
CA VAL A 15 8.84 7.95 0.92
C VAL A 15 8.43 9.41 0.66
N GLY A 16 7.36 9.82 1.31
CA GLY A 16 6.81 11.17 1.17
C GLY A 16 5.75 11.30 0.10
N SER A 17 5.57 10.28 -0.73
CA SER A 17 4.58 10.34 -1.81
C SER A 17 3.26 9.73 -1.38
N THR A 18 2.19 10.23 -1.98
CA THR A 18 0.83 9.75 -1.74
C THR A 18 0.32 9.08 -3.01
N ALA A 19 -0.39 7.97 -2.82
CA ALA A 19 -1.01 7.27 -3.93
C ALA A 19 -2.37 6.75 -3.47
N VAL A 20 -3.21 6.37 -4.43
CA VAL A 20 -4.55 5.90 -4.12
C VAL A 20 -4.57 4.38 -4.30
N VAL A 21 -5.07 3.67 -3.30
CA VAL A 21 -5.17 2.21 -3.37
C VAL A 21 -6.10 1.84 -4.52
N ALA A 22 -5.63 0.93 -5.38
CA ALA A 22 -6.43 0.45 -6.50
C ALA A 22 -6.89 -0.99 -6.27
N ARG A 23 -6.02 -1.82 -5.70
CA ARG A 23 -6.34 -3.23 -5.52
C ARG A 23 -5.44 -3.82 -4.44
N VAL A 24 -6.01 -4.71 -3.64
CA VAL A 24 -5.25 -5.45 -2.62
C VAL A 24 -5.34 -6.92 -2.97
N SER A 25 -4.20 -7.58 -3.07
CA SER A 25 -4.15 -9.01 -3.43
C SER A 25 -3.14 -9.73 -2.54
N GLY A 26 -3.25 -11.05 -2.55
CA GLY A 26 -2.41 -11.91 -1.73
C GLY A 26 -3.25 -12.98 -1.07
N ALA A 27 -2.70 -13.61 -0.04
CA ALA A 27 -3.43 -14.63 0.71
C ALA A 27 -4.64 -14.00 1.40
N ARG A 28 -5.74 -14.74 1.45
CA ARG A 28 -7.00 -14.22 2.00
C ARG A 28 -6.87 -13.58 3.38
N PRO A 29 -6.21 -14.21 4.34
CA PRO A 29 -6.12 -13.59 5.66
C PRO A 29 -5.37 -12.27 5.64
N VAL A 30 -4.36 -12.16 4.78
CA VAL A 30 -3.58 -10.93 4.65
C VAL A 30 -4.44 -9.84 4.01
N VAL A 31 -5.13 -10.18 2.92
CA VAL A 31 -6.00 -9.22 2.24
C VAL A 31 -7.07 -8.70 3.20
N ARG A 32 -7.73 -9.62 3.93
CA ARG A 32 -8.75 -9.22 4.89
C ARG A 32 -8.20 -8.25 5.92
N ARG A 33 -7.02 -8.56 6.47
CA ARG A 33 -6.41 -7.71 7.49
C ARG A 33 -6.11 -6.33 6.94
N LEU A 34 -5.55 -6.26 5.73
CA LEU A 34 -5.22 -4.96 5.12
C LEU A 34 -6.46 -4.13 4.87
N LEU A 35 -7.53 -4.76 4.38
CA LEU A 35 -8.79 -4.06 4.16
C LEU A 35 -9.38 -3.56 5.47
N GLU A 36 -9.31 -4.37 6.52
CA GLU A 36 -9.82 -3.98 7.82
C GLU A 36 -9.02 -2.83 8.44
N MET A 37 -7.75 -2.71 8.04
CA MET A 37 -6.91 -1.60 8.48
C MET A 37 -7.20 -0.32 7.69
N GLY A 38 -8.09 -0.38 6.71
CA GLY A 38 -8.48 0.80 5.96
C GLY A 38 -7.85 0.93 4.60
N LEU A 39 -7.05 -0.05 4.18
CA LEU A 39 -6.40 0.00 2.87
C LEU A 39 -7.32 -0.53 1.80
N VAL A 40 -8.46 0.15 1.62
CA VAL A 40 -9.47 -0.26 0.66
C VAL A 40 -9.31 0.53 -0.63
N PRO A 41 -9.73 -0.02 -1.77
CA PRO A 41 -9.64 0.71 -3.04
C PRO A 41 -10.28 2.09 -2.93
N GLY A 42 -9.61 3.08 -3.47
CA GLY A 42 -10.05 4.48 -3.42
C GLY A 42 -9.48 5.27 -2.28
N THR A 43 -8.75 4.65 -1.37
CA THR A 43 -8.20 5.33 -0.20
C THR A 43 -6.84 5.93 -0.52
N PRO A 44 -6.62 7.21 -0.25
CA PRO A 44 -5.28 7.80 -0.38
C PRO A 44 -4.40 7.29 0.76
N VAL A 45 -3.15 6.99 0.43
CA VAL A 45 -2.18 6.52 1.41
C VAL A 45 -0.85 7.19 1.11
N THR A 46 -0.17 7.64 2.16
CA THR A 46 1.13 8.26 2.03
C THR A 46 2.18 7.33 2.64
N VAL A 47 3.26 7.13 1.92
CA VAL A 47 4.39 6.37 2.47
C VAL A 47 5.14 7.33 3.37
N HIS A 48 5.03 7.13 4.68
CA HIS A 48 5.59 8.06 5.64
C HIS A 48 7.09 7.83 5.83
N ARG A 49 7.48 6.56 6.02
CA ARG A 49 8.89 6.21 6.10
C ARG A 49 9.05 4.69 6.04
N GLU A 50 10.31 4.28 5.89
CA GLU A 50 10.69 2.88 5.91
C GLU A 50 11.68 2.66 7.02
N ALA A 51 11.65 1.49 7.65
CA ALA A 51 12.68 1.11 8.61
C ALA A 51 14.02 1.00 7.89
N PRO A 52 15.14 1.03 8.64
CA PRO A 52 16.46 1.09 8.01
C PRO A 52 16.73 0.04 6.96
N LEU A 53 16.15 -1.15 7.07
CA LEU A 53 16.35 -2.20 6.07
C LEU A 53 15.17 -2.30 5.10
N GLY A 54 14.32 -1.28 5.08
CA GLY A 54 13.17 -1.27 4.16
C GLY A 54 11.94 -1.97 4.69
N ASP A 55 11.97 -2.45 5.93
CA ASP A 55 10.88 -3.23 6.49
C ASP A 55 10.81 -3.02 8.01
N PRO A 56 9.67 -2.66 8.57
CA PRO A 56 8.39 -2.46 7.93
C PRO A 56 8.28 -1.11 7.21
N VAL A 57 7.20 -0.95 6.45
CA VAL A 57 6.88 0.31 5.80
C VAL A 57 5.81 1.01 6.63
N GLU A 58 6.07 2.25 7.00
CA GLU A 58 5.12 3.06 7.75
C GLU A 58 4.26 3.88 6.79
N LEU A 59 2.96 3.76 6.94
CA LEU A 59 2.01 4.45 6.08
C LEU A 59 1.17 5.41 6.91
N ARG A 60 0.72 6.47 6.26
CA ARG A 60 -0.28 7.35 6.84
C ARG A 60 -1.54 7.24 6.01
N VAL A 61 -2.65 6.90 6.66
CA VAL A 61 -3.94 6.71 6.01
C VAL A 61 -4.91 7.64 6.71
N ARG A 62 -5.44 8.61 5.96
CA ARG A 62 -6.34 9.62 6.53
C ARG A 62 -5.67 10.29 7.73
N ASN A 63 -6.16 10.04 8.94
CA ASN A 63 -5.62 10.70 10.11
C ASN A 63 -4.98 9.73 11.10
N TYR A 64 -4.54 8.57 10.61
CA TYR A 64 -3.85 7.63 11.47
C TYR A 64 -2.68 7.00 10.72
N ALA A 65 -1.77 6.41 11.48
CA ALA A 65 -0.59 5.76 10.93
C ALA A 65 -0.66 4.26 11.16
N LEU A 66 -0.08 3.49 10.25
CA LEU A 66 0.03 2.06 10.43
C LEU A 66 1.30 1.56 9.78
N SER A 67 1.78 0.42 10.27
CA SER A 67 2.97 -0.23 9.73
C SER A 67 2.56 -1.55 9.12
N ILE A 68 3.07 -1.82 7.93
CA ILE A 68 2.85 -3.12 7.29
C ILE A 68 4.19 -3.68 6.84
N ARG A 69 4.23 -5.00 6.68
CA ARG A 69 5.43 -5.62 6.15
C ARG A 69 5.57 -5.29 4.67
N ARG A 70 6.81 -5.16 4.22
CA ARG A 70 7.05 -4.88 2.81
C ARG A 70 6.43 -5.95 1.91
N ALA A 71 6.45 -7.21 2.36
CA ALA A 71 5.82 -8.28 1.62
C ALA A 71 4.33 -8.02 1.39
N ASP A 72 3.65 -7.44 2.38
CA ASP A 72 2.23 -7.10 2.23
C ASP A 72 2.05 -5.93 1.28
N ALA A 73 2.97 -4.97 1.32
CA ALA A 73 2.91 -3.81 0.43
C ALA A 73 3.09 -4.20 -1.04
N LEU A 74 3.78 -5.31 -1.30
CA LEU A 74 3.92 -5.82 -2.66
C LEU A 74 2.60 -6.31 -3.24
N GLY A 75 1.61 -6.61 -2.41
CA GLY A 75 0.29 -7.02 -2.86
C GLY A 75 -0.70 -5.87 -3.01
N ILE A 76 -0.26 -4.63 -2.78
CA ILE A 76 -1.14 -3.46 -2.87
C ILE A 76 -0.77 -2.68 -4.12
N GLU A 77 -1.70 -2.64 -5.08
CA GLU A 77 -1.53 -1.84 -6.29
C GLU A 77 -2.12 -0.47 -6.05
N VAL A 78 -1.46 0.55 -6.55
CA VAL A 78 -1.89 1.93 -6.42
C VAL A 78 -1.97 2.59 -7.80
N GLU A 79 -2.76 3.62 -7.85
CA GLU A 79 -2.90 4.42 -9.07
C GLU A 79 -1.85 5.49 -9.14
#